data_d33b46a327f90412d7c105b874e4dad3
#
_entry.id   d33b46a327f90412d7c105b874e4dad3
#
_cell.length_a   1.000
_cell.length_b   1.000
_cell.length_c   1.000
_cell.angle_alpha   90.00
_cell.angle_beta   90.00
_cell.angle_gamma   90.00
#
_symmetry.space_group_name_H-M   'P 1'
#
loop_
_entity.id
_entity.type
_entity.pdbx_description
1 polymer ?
#
loop_
_entity_poly.entity_id
_entity_poly.type
_entity_poly.pdbx_seq_one_letter_code
_entity_poly.pdbx_strand_id
1 'polypeptide(L)'
;MDNVLFMKQTADRLFGDNYIWSVLAAGRFQIPFVTQAAMMGGNVRVGLEDSIYLSKGVLAKSNAEQVIKIKKILEELGMQIATPDETRSILGLKGKDLVNFWPHFIR
;
A
#
# COMPACT_ATOMS: atom_id res chain seq x y z
N MET A 1 -9.00 1.04 14.01
CA MET A 1 -8.16 -0.16 13.79
C MET A 1 -8.95 -1.46 13.82
N ASP A 2 -10.00 -1.53 14.61
CA ASP A 2 -10.85 -2.73 14.67
C ASP A 2 -11.51 -3.03 13.33
N ASN A 3 -11.85 -2.00 12.54
CA ASN A 3 -12.47 -2.17 11.24
C ASN A 3 -11.56 -2.88 10.22
N VAL A 4 -10.25 -2.63 10.27
CA VAL A 4 -9.29 -3.32 9.40
C VAL A 4 -9.27 -4.81 9.74
N LEU A 5 -9.21 -5.15 11.01
CA LEU A 5 -9.22 -6.54 11.46
C LEU A 5 -10.52 -7.24 11.05
N PHE A 6 -11.66 -6.60 11.25
CA PHE A 6 -12.96 -7.14 10.88
C PHE A 6 -13.07 -7.42 9.38
N MET A 7 -12.65 -6.45 8.55
CA MET A 7 -12.67 -6.63 7.10
C MET A 7 -11.75 -7.75 6.65
N LYS A 8 -10.56 -7.85 7.23
CA LYS A 8 -9.60 -8.92 6.94
C LYS A 8 -10.15 -10.29 7.30
N GLN A 9 -10.75 -10.42 8.47
CA GLN A 9 -11.35 -11.68 8.91
C GLN A 9 -12.51 -12.09 8.00
N THR A 10 -13.32 -11.13 7.56
CA THR A 10 -14.42 -11.37 6.63
C THR A 10 -13.90 -11.86 5.28
N ALA A 11 -12.86 -11.22 4.75
CA ALA A 11 -12.25 -11.62 3.48
C ALA A 11 -11.63 -13.02 3.58
N ASP A 12 -10.94 -13.32 4.67
CA ASP A 12 -10.38 -14.65 4.91
C ASP A 12 -11.44 -15.73 4.92
N ARG A 13 -12.57 -15.45 5.57
CA ARG A 13 -13.68 -16.38 5.63
C ARG A 13 -14.30 -16.65 4.26
N LEU A 14 -14.40 -15.60 3.43
CA LEU A 14 -15.04 -15.69 2.10
C LEU A 14 -14.12 -16.21 1.01
N PHE A 15 -12.85 -15.86 1.05
CA PHE A 15 -11.93 -16.08 -0.06
C PHE A 15 -10.69 -16.91 0.29
N GLY A 16 -10.49 -17.23 1.57
CA GLY A 16 -9.28 -17.93 2.01
C GLY A 16 -8.02 -17.13 1.69
N ASP A 17 -7.05 -17.78 1.02
CA ASP A 17 -5.80 -17.14 0.63
C ASP A 17 -5.81 -16.63 -0.82
N ASN A 18 -6.96 -16.66 -1.50
CA ASN A 18 -7.07 -16.35 -2.92
C ASN A 18 -7.27 -14.86 -3.21
N TYR A 19 -6.66 -13.99 -2.44
CA TYR A 19 -6.77 -12.55 -2.69
C TYR A 19 -5.54 -11.80 -2.22
N ILE A 20 -5.33 -10.63 -2.83
CA ILE A 20 -4.29 -9.67 -2.44
C ILE A 20 -5.02 -8.40 -2.01
N TRP A 21 -4.61 -7.83 -0.91
CA TRP A 21 -5.31 -6.68 -0.34
C TRP A 21 -4.36 -5.56 0.03
N SER A 22 -4.90 -4.36 0.06
CA SER A 22 -4.18 -3.16 0.49
C SER A 22 -5.10 -2.28 1.33
N VAL A 23 -4.50 -1.39 2.08
CA VAL A 23 -5.22 -0.43 2.91
C VAL A 23 -4.69 0.96 2.64
N LEU A 24 -5.60 1.91 2.57
CA LEU A 24 -5.31 3.33 2.67
C LEU A 24 -6.14 3.92 3.80
N ALA A 25 -5.72 5.01 4.35
CA ALA A 25 -6.49 5.72 5.36
C ALA A 25 -6.34 7.22 5.20
N ALA A 26 -7.38 7.95 5.57
CA ALA A 26 -7.39 9.39 5.47
C ALA A 26 -6.90 10.05 6.76
N GLY A 27 -6.34 11.25 6.62
CA GLY A 27 -5.96 12.08 7.74
C GLY A 27 -4.81 11.50 8.56
N ARG A 28 -4.77 11.85 9.83
CA ARG A 28 -3.67 11.49 10.72
C ARG A 28 -3.51 9.98 10.95
N PHE A 29 -4.49 9.19 10.56
CA PHE A 29 -4.47 7.74 10.77
C PHE A 29 -3.79 6.97 9.63
N GLN A 30 -3.35 7.66 8.56
CA GLN A 30 -2.76 7.00 7.40
C GLN A 30 -1.61 6.07 7.79
N ILE A 31 -0.57 6.59 8.41
CA ILE A 31 0.62 5.79 8.74
C ILE A 31 0.31 4.65 9.72
N PRO A 32 -0.41 4.90 10.84
CA PRO A 32 -0.77 3.81 11.73
C PRO A 32 -1.59 2.70 11.07
N PHE A 33 -2.57 3.06 10.25
CA PHE A 33 -3.45 2.07 9.61
C PHE A 33 -2.72 1.22 8.58
N VAL A 34 -1.91 1.85 7.71
CA VAL A 34 -1.17 1.08 6.71
C VAL A 34 -0.08 0.21 7.36
N THR A 35 0.50 0.66 8.47
CA THR A 35 1.45 -0.15 9.25
C THR A 35 0.76 -1.38 9.81
N GLN A 36 -0.43 -1.23 10.37
CA GLN A 36 -1.23 -2.36 10.85
C GLN A 36 -1.55 -3.33 9.72
N ALA A 37 -1.96 -2.81 8.56
CA ALA A 37 -2.26 -3.64 7.40
C ALA A 37 -1.06 -4.46 6.97
N ALA A 38 0.12 -3.86 6.95
CA ALA A 38 1.36 -4.55 6.60
C ALA A 38 1.67 -5.69 7.59
N MET A 39 1.48 -5.45 8.88
CA MET A 39 1.68 -6.48 9.90
C MET A 39 0.71 -7.65 9.75
N MET A 40 -0.43 -7.42 9.13
CA MET A 40 -1.47 -8.44 8.85
C MET A 40 -1.30 -9.08 7.46
N GLY A 41 -0.21 -8.80 6.76
CA GLY A 41 0.06 -9.37 5.44
C GLY A 41 -0.49 -8.59 4.28
N GLY A 42 -1.00 -7.38 4.49
CA GLY A 42 -1.53 -6.52 3.44
C GLY A 42 -0.48 -5.60 2.82
N ASN A 43 -0.87 -4.97 1.74
CA ASN A 43 -0.07 -3.95 1.08
C ASN A 43 -0.51 -2.57 1.54
N VAL A 44 0.36 -1.58 1.36
CA VAL A 44 0.12 -0.23 1.87
C VAL A 44 0.03 0.78 0.73
N ARG A 45 -0.83 1.77 0.91
CA ARG A 45 -0.89 2.94 0.04
C ARG A 45 -0.78 4.21 0.89
N VAL A 46 0.13 5.10 0.51
CA VAL A 46 0.27 6.43 1.10
C VAL A 46 0.25 7.48 0.00
N GLY A 47 -0.12 8.69 0.35
CA GLY A 47 -0.14 9.80 -0.60
C GLY A 47 -0.84 11.02 -0.02
N LEU A 48 -0.53 12.19 -0.57
CA LEU A 48 -1.12 13.45 -0.15
C LEU A 48 -2.61 13.54 -0.47
N GLU A 49 -3.09 12.78 -1.43
CA GLU A 49 -4.51 12.72 -1.77
C GLU A 49 -5.35 12.13 -0.66
N ASP A 50 -4.77 11.29 0.17
CA ASP A 50 -5.46 10.66 1.30
C ASP A 50 -5.17 11.35 2.63
N SER A 51 -3.96 11.89 2.80
CA SER A 51 -3.54 12.53 4.04
C SER A 51 -2.40 13.51 3.79
N ILE A 52 -2.52 14.70 4.36
CA ILE A 52 -1.46 15.72 4.29
C ILE A 52 -0.46 15.59 5.44
N TYR A 53 -0.63 14.60 6.32
CA TYR A 53 0.20 14.47 7.52
C TYR A 53 1.31 13.44 7.33
N LEU A 54 2.49 13.76 7.85
CA LEU A 54 3.59 12.82 8.00
C LEU A 54 3.49 12.07 9.33
N SER A 55 3.08 12.79 10.37
CA SER A 55 2.79 12.26 11.69
C SER A 55 1.84 13.23 12.39
N LYS A 56 1.42 12.91 13.62
CA LYS A 56 0.48 13.75 14.35
C LYS A 56 1.01 15.18 14.47
N GLY A 57 0.28 16.12 13.89
CA GLY A 57 0.62 17.55 13.94
C GLY A 57 1.77 17.96 13.02
N VAL A 58 2.31 17.05 12.22
CA VAL A 58 3.41 17.34 11.28
C VAL A 58 2.93 17.13 9.87
N LEU A 59 2.99 18.17 9.05
CA LEU A 59 2.58 18.09 7.64
C LEU A 59 3.67 17.45 6.78
N ALA A 60 3.25 16.60 5.85
CA ALA A 60 4.15 16.07 4.83
C ALA A 60 4.37 17.14 3.75
N LYS A 61 5.59 17.20 3.24
CA LYS A 61 5.96 18.15 2.18
C LYS A 61 5.74 17.58 0.79
N SER A 62 5.70 16.27 0.66
CA SER A 62 5.56 15.59 -0.63
C SER A 62 5.08 14.16 -0.44
N ASN A 63 4.62 13.57 -1.53
CA ASN A 63 4.33 12.13 -1.56
C ASN A 63 5.57 11.30 -1.24
N ALA A 64 6.73 11.71 -1.78
CA ALA A 64 8.00 11.03 -1.54
C ALA A 64 8.33 10.95 -0.05
N GLU A 65 8.05 12.00 0.70
CA GLU A 65 8.31 12.02 2.15
C GLU A 65 7.47 10.98 2.88
N GLN A 66 6.21 10.81 2.49
CA GLN A 66 5.35 9.77 3.06
C GLN A 66 5.82 8.36 2.68
N VAL A 67 6.22 8.17 1.44
CA VAL A 67 6.75 6.88 0.96
C VAL A 67 8.03 6.51 1.72
N ILE A 68 8.95 7.46 1.88
CA ILE A 68 10.19 7.24 2.63
C ILE A 68 9.88 6.84 4.06
N LYS A 69 8.93 7.50 4.70
CA LYS A 69 8.57 7.19 6.08
C LYS A 69 8.00 5.78 6.23
N ILE A 70 7.04 5.41 5.42
CA ILE A 70 6.43 4.07 5.55
C ILE A 70 7.44 2.97 5.18
N LYS A 71 8.25 3.20 4.16
CA LYS A 71 9.31 2.27 3.79
C LYS A 71 10.26 2.00 4.97
N LYS A 72 10.68 3.06 5.64
CA LYS A 72 11.58 2.97 6.80
C LYS A 72 10.94 2.18 7.93
N ILE A 73 9.67 2.43 8.23
CA ILE A 73 8.94 1.70 9.27
C ILE A 73 8.87 0.21 8.92
N LEU A 74 8.51 -0.13 7.70
CA LEU A 74 8.36 -1.52 7.27
C LEU A 74 9.69 -2.25 7.29
N GLU A 75 10.77 -1.61 6.86
CA GLU A 75 12.11 -2.21 6.89
C GLU A 75 12.58 -2.46 8.34
N GLU A 76 12.28 -1.56 9.26
CA GLU A 76 12.59 -1.76 10.68
C GLU A 76 11.79 -2.91 11.30
N LEU A 77 10.62 -3.23 10.75
CA LEU A 77 9.83 -4.39 11.16
C LEU A 77 10.29 -5.69 10.49
N GLY A 78 11.36 -5.64 9.69
CA GLY A 78 11.90 -6.81 9.00
C GLY A 78 11.24 -7.12 7.67
N MET A 79 10.44 -6.21 7.13
CA MET A 79 9.78 -6.38 5.84
C MET A 79 10.63 -5.81 4.72
N GLN A 80 10.44 -6.34 3.52
CA GLN A 80 11.09 -5.83 2.31
C GLN A 80 10.05 -5.19 1.40
N ILE A 81 10.45 -4.11 0.73
CA ILE A 81 9.61 -3.45 -0.26
C ILE A 81 9.80 -4.16 -1.60
N ALA A 82 8.71 -4.59 -2.21
CA ALA A 82 8.76 -5.25 -3.51
C ALA A 82 9.24 -4.28 -4.59
N THR A 83 10.05 -4.80 -5.51
CA THR A 83 10.43 -4.04 -6.69
C THR A 83 9.23 -3.93 -7.65
N PRO A 84 9.26 -3.01 -8.64
CA PRO A 84 8.20 -2.96 -9.65
C PRO A 84 7.99 -4.29 -10.38
N ASP A 85 9.04 -5.02 -10.70
CA ASP A 85 8.93 -6.32 -11.35
C ASP A 85 8.32 -7.37 -10.44
N GLU A 86 8.73 -7.42 -9.18
CA GLU A 86 8.14 -8.31 -8.19
C GLU A 86 6.65 -8.00 -8.00
N THR A 87 6.28 -6.73 -7.97
CA THR A 87 4.89 -6.30 -7.83
C THR A 87 4.05 -6.75 -9.03
N ARG A 88 4.58 -6.58 -10.24
CA ARG A 88 3.88 -7.05 -11.45
C ARG A 88 3.67 -8.55 -11.41
N SER A 89 4.66 -9.29 -10.97
CA SER A 89 4.58 -10.75 -10.83
C SER A 89 3.53 -11.16 -9.79
N ILE A 90 3.54 -10.53 -8.63
CA ILE A 90 2.59 -10.85 -7.55
C ILE A 90 1.15 -10.57 -7.98
N LEU A 91 0.91 -9.46 -8.66
CA LEU A 91 -0.42 -9.04 -9.09
C LEU A 91 -0.84 -9.64 -10.43
N GLY A 92 0.05 -10.33 -11.12
CA GLY A 92 -0.23 -10.89 -12.44
C GLY A 92 -0.39 -9.83 -13.53
N LEU A 93 0.27 -8.68 -13.39
CA LEU A 93 0.16 -7.59 -14.35
C LEU A 93 1.04 -7.84 -15.57
N LYS A 94 0.56 -7.40 -16.75
CA LYS A 94 1.25 -7.61 -18.01
C LYS A 94 2.50 -6.75 -18.18
N GLY A 95 2.50 -5.53 -17.65
CA GLY A 95 3.54 -4.55 -17.94
C GLY A 95 3.36 -3.91 -19.32
N LYS A 96 4.17 -2.90 -19.62
CA LYS A 96 3.99 -2.09 -20.83
C LYS A 96 4.20 -2.87 -22.12
N ASP A 97 5.08 -3.85 -22.12
CA ASP A 97 5.48 -4.57 -23.32
C ASP A 97 4.43 -5.59 -23.78
N LEU A 98 3.46 -5.91 -22.92
CA LEU A 98 2.43 -6.90 -23.20
C LEU A 98 1.03 -6.30 -23.36
N VAL A 99 0.91 -4.96 -23.41
CA VAL A 99 -0.37 -4.28 -23.57
C VAL A 99 -0.47 -3.63 -24.95
N ASN A 100 -1.61 -3.81 -25.63
CA ASN A 100 -1.80 -3.38 -27.01
C ASN A 100 -1.81 -1.87 -27.20
N PHE A 101 -2.24 -1.12 -26.22
CA PHE A 101 -2.36 0.32 -26.32
C PHE A 101 -1.07 1.08 -25.98
N TRP A 102 -0.06 0.39 -25.47
CA TRP A 102 1.25 0.98 -25.23
C TRP A 102 2.07 0.94 -26.53
N PRO A 103 2.81 1.93 -26.94
CA PRO A 103 3.03 3.27 -26.35
C PRO A 103 2.02 4.34 -26.83
N HIS A 104 0.96 3.96 -27.52
CA HIS A 104 -0.01 4.89 -28.10
C HIS A 104 -0.73 5.73 -27.02
N PHE A 105 -0.80 5.19 -25.84
CA PHE A 105 -1.51 5.77 -24.73
C PHE A 105 -0.63 6.69 -23.89
N ILE A 106 0.66 6.40 -23.80
CA ILE A 106 1.63 7.18 -23.03
C ILE A 106 2.46 8.02 -23.99
N ARG A 107 2.26 9.30 -23.95
CA ARG A 107 2.94 10.24 -24.84
C ARG A 107 3.47 11.42 -24.06
#